data_a0d13e9f1e095c3a67f4eaa9aa214e5f
#
_entry.id   a0d13e9f1e095c3a67f4eaa9aa214e5f
#
_cell.length_a   1.000
_cell.length_b   1.000
_cell.length_c   1.000
_cell.angle_alpha   90.00
_cell.angle_beta   90.00
_cell.angle_gamma   90.00
#
_symmetry.space_group_name_H-M   'P 1'
#
loop_
_entity.id
_entity.type
_entity.pdbx_description
1 polymer ?
#
loop_
_entity_poly.entity_id
_entity_poly.type
_entity_poly.pdbx_seq_one_letter_code
_entity_poly.pdbx_strand_id
1 'polypeptide(L)'
;MTGIDKLDIEHARFVEARDALHEALLQSQAGSPWIVSVCGPSRVGKTRVIDSCVEVYGECGGLSGKEILRVVSPKYLTGRALPDACLESLGLRAAFYKNQLQATQALVKALARAETKLIIFDETQHMIERSGSTSVRAAGDFLKTLFDEAHTSIALVGLPELLRLFDVNEQLRNRARTPVRYYPYSYQGKDYVEFRRALAGAMSYFLDMGW
;
A
#
# COMPACT_ATOMS: atom_id res chain seq x y z
N MET A 1 20.00 4.51 20.52
CA MET A 1 20.03 4.62 19.06
C MET A 1 19.34 5.91 18.71
N THR A 2 20.09 6.84 18.23
CA THR A 2 19.76 8.26 18.07
C THR A 2 18.81 8.44 16.88
N GLY A 3 17.85 9.37 17.01
CA GLY A 3 16.69 9.62 16.15
C GLY A 3 16.86 9.91 14.67
N ILE A 4 18.01 9.63 14.07
CA ILE A 4 18.28 9.79 12.63
C ILE A 4 17.50 8.76 11.79
N ASP A 5 17.27 7.56 12.33
CA ASP A 5 16.55 6.49 11.62
C ASP A 5 15.06 6.79 11.39
N LYS A 6 14.52 7.86 12.02
CA LYS A 6 13.11 8.27 11.90
C LYS A 6 12.90 9.61 11.17
N LEU A 7 13.97 10.19 10.59
CA LEU A 7 13.82 11.45 9.87
C LEU A 7 13.23 11.19 8.48
N ASP A 8 11.98 11.60 8.27
CA ASP A 8 11.40 11.70 6.95
C ASP A 8 11.80 13.03 6.32
N ILE A 9 12.54 12.96 5.22
CA ILE A 9 12.75 14.13 4.37
C ILE A 9 11.48 14.31 3.55
N GLU A 10 10.62 15.21 3.97
CA GLU A 10 9.36 15.52 3.28
C GLU A 10 9.62 16.26 1.95
N HIS A 11 9.98 15.50 0.95
CA HIS A 11 10.11 16.01 -0.42
C HIS A 11 8.79 15.81 -1.19
N ALA A 12 8.57 16.59 -2.26
CA ALA A 12 7.29 16.65 -2.96
C ALA A 12 6.71 15.28 -3.36
N ARG A 13 7.54 14.37 -3.89
CA ARG A 13 7.09 13.00 -4.27
C ARG A 13 6.73 12.14 -3.06
N PHE A 14 7.43 12.32 -1.93
CA PHE A 14 7.11 11.61 -0.69
C PHE A 14 5.74 12.05 -0.17
N VAL A 15 5.52 13.36 -0.12
CA VAL A 15 4.25 13.96 0.30
C VAL A 15 3.13 13.52 -0.63
N GLU A 16 3.30 13.60 -1.96
CA GLU A 16 2.32 13.13 -2.94
C GLU A 16 1.93 11.66 -2.73
N ALA A 17 2.91 10.79 -2.52
CA ALA A 17 2.66 9.36 -2.32
C ALA A 17 1.96 9.09 -0.97
N ARG A 18 2.38 9.74 0.12
CA ARG A 18 1.74 9.63 1.43
C ARG A 18 0.31 10.17 1.39
N ASP A 19 0.10 11.32 0.79
CA ASP A 19 -1.21 11.97 0.69
C ASP A 19 -2.19 11.13 -0.15
N ALA A 20 -1.71 10.45 -1.19
CA ALA A 20 -2.55 9.53 -1.97
C ALA A 20 -3.04 8.33 -1.12
N LEU A 21 -2.19 7.78 -0.23
CA LEU A 21 -2.60 6.74 0.72
C LEU A 21 -3.58 7.29 1.77
N HIS A 22 -3.31 8.47 2.30
CA HIS A 22 -4.19 9.13 3.26
C HIS A 22 -5.56 9.47 2.65
N GLU A 23 -5.58 10.00 1.44
CA GLU A 23 -6.83 10.28 0.73
C GLU A 23 -7.66 9.00 0.52
N ALA A 24 -7.02 7.87 0.18
CA ALA A 24 -7.71 6.59 0.06
C ALA A 24 -8.32 6.14 1.40
N LEU A 25 -7.65 6.40 2.53
CA LEU A 25 -8.19 6.17 3.87
C LEU A 25 -9.43 7.03 4.13
N LEU A 26 -9.33 8.34 3.91
CA LEU A 26 -10.43 9.30 4.12
C LEU A 26 -11.65 8.97 3.27
N GLN A 27 -11.45 8.59 2.00
CA GLN A 27 -12.54 8.20 1.10
C GLN A 27 -13.24 6.92 1.57
N SER A 28 -12.50 5.97 2.10
CA SER A 28 -13.09 4.77 2.69
C SER A 28 -13.89 5.08 3.95
N GLN A 29 -13.41 6.00 4.80
CA GLN A 29 -14.14 6.48 5.98
C GLN A 29 -15.45 7.19 5.57
N ALA A 30 -15.43 7.93 4.47
CA ALA A 30 -16.61 8.60 3.89
C ALA A 30 -17.56 7.64 3.15
N GLY A 31 -17.27 6.33 3.09
CA GLY A 31 -18.11 5.33 2.43
C GLY A 31 -17.94 5.27 0.90
N SER A 32 -16.91 5.89 0.36
CA SER A 32 -16.61 5.93 -1.08
C SER A 32 -15.21 5.39 -1.35
N PRO A 33 -14.91 4.11 -1.05
CA PRO A 33 -13.57 3.54 -1.19
C PRO A 33 -13.10 3.55 -2.64
N TRP A 34 -11.79 3.58 -2.85
CA TRP A 34 -11.17 3.44 -4.15
C TRP A 34 -9.87 2.63 -4.09
N ILE A 35 -9.32 2.33 -5.25
CA ILE A 35 -8.03 1.67 -5.36
C ILE A 35 -6.98 2.72 -5.75
N VAL A 36 -5.88 2.80 -5.00
CA VAL A 36 -4.73 3.65 -5.30
C VAL A 36 -3.49 2.78 -5.54
N SER A 37 -2.60 3.25 -6.41
CA SER A 37 -1.32 2.58 -6.62
C SER A 37 -0.16 3.55 -6.52
N VAL A 38 0.90 3.13 -5.82
CA VAL A 38 2.18 3.85 -5.71
C VAL A 38 3.26 2.97 -6.31
N CYS A 39 3.77 3.36 -7.47
CA CYS A 39 4.74 2.55 -8.21
C CYS A 39 6.05 3.29 -8.46
N GLY A 40 7.15 2.57 -8.32
CA GLY A 40 8.49 3.11 -8.58
C GLY A 40 9.56 2.03 -8.48
N PRO A 41 10.80 2.32 -8.90
CA PRO A 41 11.91 1.38 -8.85
C PRO A 41 12.16 0.82 -7.45
N SER A 42 12.97 -0.23 -7.36
CA SER A 42 13.42 -0.74 -6.06
C SER A 42 14.26 0.32 -5.32
N ARG A 43 14.20 0.28 -4.00
CA ARG A 43 15.01 1.12 -3.08
C ARG A 43 14.77 2.64 -3.16
N VAL A 44 13.66 3.08 -3.71
CA VAL A 44 13.29 4.53 -3.71
C VAL A 44 12.60 4.99 -2.44
N GLY A 45 12.34 4.10 -1.47
CA GLY A 45 11.71 4.48 -0.20
C GLY A 45 10.20 4.25 -0.13
N LYS A 46 9.60 3.45 -1.01
CA LYS A 46 8.14 3.17 -0.99
C LYS A 46 7.67 2.63 0.37
N THR A 47 8.42 1.71 0.96
CA THR A 47 8.12 1.15 2.28
C THR A 47 8.10 2.24 3.36
N ARG A 48 9.01 3.24 3.27
CA ARG A 48 8.99 4.37 4.22
C ARG A 48 7.75 5.26 4.07
N VAL A 49 7.23 5.41 2.84
CA VAL A 49 5.95 6.09 2.62
C VAL A 49 4.80 5.35 3.34
N ILE A 50 4.79 4.02 3.27
CA ILE A 50 3.80 3.19 3.99
C ILE A 50 3.96 3.39 5.50
N ASP A 51 5.19 3.27 6.02
CA ASP A 51 5.47 3.41 7.45
C ASP A 51 5.04 4.78 7.96
N SER A 52 5.38 5.86 7.24
CA SER A 52 4.96 7.23 7.58
C SER A 52 3.44 7.38 7.56
N CYS A 53 2.75 6.80 6.58
CA CYS A 53 1.29 6.80 6.53
C CYS A 53 0.69 6.10 7.75
N VAL A 54 1.21 4.94 8.12
CA VAL A 54 0.74 4.18 9.30
C VAL A 54 1.06 4.94 10.60
N GLU A 55 2.26 5.51 10.74
CA GLU A 55 2.68 6.27 11.92
C GLU A 55 1.82 7.52 12.14
N VAL A 56 1.50 8.25 11.06
CA VAL A 56 0.76 9.53 11.16
C VAL A 56 -0.75 9.31 11.29
N TYR A 57 -1.31 8.33 10.59
CA TYR A 57 -2.76 8.18 10.45
C TYR A 57 -3.32 6.90 11.06
N GLY A 58 -2.49 5.89 11.32
CA GLY A 58 -2.93 4.61 11.86
C GLY A 58 -3.31 4.67 13.34
N GLU A 59 -2.86 5.69 14.08
CA GLU A 59 -3.17 5.90 15.50
C GLU A 59 -4.38 6.82 15.73
N CYS A 60 -4.85 7.50 14.67
CA CYS A 60 -5.89 8.55 14.80
C CYS A 60 -7.32 8.01 14.86
N GLY A 61 -7.56 6.75 14.63
CA GLY A 61 -8.91 6.29 14.22
C GLY A 61 -9.52 5.27 15.12
N GLY A 62 -9.31 4.78 16.10
CA GLY A 62 -10.25 3.85 16.73
C GLY A 62 -9.64 2.79 17.68
N LEU A 63 -10.52 2.19 18.42
CA LEU A 63 -10.25 1.22 19.49
C LEU A 63 -9.53 -0.07 19.06
N SER A 64 -9.39 -0.34 17.75
CA SER A 64 -8.82 -1.59 17.27
C SER A 64 -7.36 -1.52 16.79
N GLY A 65 -6.84 -0.33 16.49
CA GLY A 65 -5.47 -0.12 15.98
C GLY A 65 -5.19 -0.80 14.62
N LYS A 66 -6.23 -1.18 13.87
CA LYS A 66 -6.13 -1.87 12.58
C LYS A 66 -6.91 -1.17 11.46
N GLU A 67 -7.16 0.12 11.60
CA GLU A 67 -7.80 0.91 10.57
C GLU A 67 -6.98 0.90 9.26
N ILE A 68 -5.66 0.83 9.36
CA ILE A 68 -4.76 0.56 8.25
C ILE A 68 -4.15 -0.84 8.42
N LEU A 69 -4.46 -1.73 7.49
CA LEU A 69 -3.87 -3.07 7.45
C LEU A 69 -2.75 -3.11 6.40
N ARG A 70 -1.51 -3.33 6.85
CA ARG A 70 -0.39 -3.58 5.94
C ARG A 70 -0.22 -5.08 5.71
N VAL A 71 -0.12 -5.47 4.46
CA VAL A 71 0.10 -6.84 3.99
C VAL A 71 1.30 -6.87 3.06
N VAL A 72 2.29 -7.70 3.34
CA VAL A 72 3.37 -7.97 2.38
C VAL A 72 2.87 -9.03 1.40
N SER A 73 2.90 -8.72 0.11
CA SER A 73 2.41 -9.62 -0.93
C SER A 73 3.23 -10.91 -0.99
N PRO A 74 2.60 -12.07 -0.98
CA PRO A 74 3.30 -13.35 -1.00
C PRO A 74 4.07 -13.56 -2.31
N LYS A 75 5.29 -14.08 -2.22
CA LYS A 75 6.17 -14.33 -3.39
C LYS A 75 5.66 -15.42 -4.33
N TYR A 76 4.80 -16.29 -3.83
CA TYR A 76 4.21 -17.40 -4.59
C TYR A 76 2.70 -17.34 -4.45
N LEU A 77 2.02 -17.08 -5.57
CA LEU A 77 0.57 -17.06 -5.60
C LEU A 77 0.01 -18.47 -5.75
N THR A 78 -0.56 -18.97 -4.68
CA THR A 78 -1.55 -20.04 -4.70
C THR A 78 -2.94 -19.43 -4.54
N GLY A 79 -4.01 -20.16 -4.84
CA GLY A 79 -5.37 -19.64 -4.69
C GLY A 79 -5.68 -19.07 -3.29
N ARG A 80 -4.95 -19.50 -2.26
CA ARG A 80 -5.15 -19.06 -0.88
C ARG A 80 -4.13 -18.03 -0.39
N ALA A 81 -3.02 -17.82 -1.11
CA ALA A 81 -1.88 -17.06 -0.59
C ALA A 81 -2.25 -15.62 -0.18
N LEU A 82 -3.10 -14.93 -0.94
CA LEU A 82 -3.51 -13.55 -0.63
C LEU A 82 -4.47 -13.48 0.56
N PRO A 83 -5.60 -14.22 0.61
CA PRO A 83 -6.44 -14.23 1.80
C PRO A 83 -5.71 -14.71 3.06
N ASP A 84 -4.81 -15.69 2.95
CA ASP A 84 -4.02 -16.17 4.08
C ASP A 84 -3.07 -15.08 4.61
N ALA A 85 -2.34 -14.37 3.74
CA ALA A 85 -1.47 -13.26 4.12
C ALA A 85 -2.26 -12.11 4.81
N CYS A 86 -3.46 -11.80 4.32
CA CYS A 86 -4.32 -10.80 4.95
C CYS A 86 -4.79 -11.23 6.34
N LEU A 87 -5.22 -12.48 6.50
CA LEU A 87 -5.64 -13.04 7.80
C LEU A 87 -4.49 -13.02 8.81
N GLU A 88 -3.29 -13.45 8.39
CA GLU A 88 -2.10 -13.44 9.24
C GLU A 88 -1.70 -12.02 9.66
N SER A 89 -1.81 -11.04 8.75
CA SER A 89 -1.57 -9.62 9.06
C SER A 89 -2.59 -9.06 10.08
N LEU A 90 -3.82 -9.62 10.11
CA LEU A 90 -4.81 -9.33 11.15
C LEU A 90 -4.55 -10.08 12.47
N GLY A 91 -3.52 -10.95 12.51
CA GLY A 91 -3.21 -11.80 13.67
C GLY A 91 -4.09 -13.05 13.78
N LEU A 92 -4.75 -13.43 12.69
CA LEU A 92 -5.61 -14.62 12.61
C LEU A 92 -4.85 -15.80 12.01
N ARG A 93 -5.16 -17.02 12.46
CA ARG A 93 -4.54 -18.24 11.93
C ARG A 93 -5.26 -18.70 10.66
N ALA A 94 -4.65 -18.48 9.50
CA ALA A 94 -5.19 -18.89 8.19
C ALA A 94 -5.45 -20.40 8.08
N ALA A 95 -4.69 -21.22 8.81
CA ALA A 95 -4.82 -22.69 8.81
C ALA A 95 -6.20 -23.21 9.28
N PHE A 96 -7.00 -22.41 9.96
CA PHE A 96 -8.35 -22.82 10.38
C PHE A 96 -9.36 -22.91 9.23
N TYR A 97 -9.08 -22.32 8.08
CA TYR A 97 -10.00 -22.28 6.94
C TYR A 97 -9.61 -23.33 5.90
N LYS A 98 -10.57 -24.17 5.49
CA LYS A 98 -10.30 -25.33 4.61
C LYS A 98 -10.02 -24.96 3.16
N ASN A 99 -10.61 -23.88 2.66
CA ASN A 99 -10.50 -23.47 1.27
C ASN A 99 -10.49 -21.94 1.11
N GLN A 100 -10.20 -21.47 -0.11
CA GLN A 100 -10.10 -20.03 -0.43
C GLN A 100 -11.39 -19.28 -0.10
N LEU A 101 -12.56 -19.83 -0.41
CA LEU A 101 -13.84 -19.17 -0.16
C LEU A 101 -14.05 -18.90 1.33
N GLN A 102 -13.81 -19.91 2.18
CA GLN A 102 -13.91 -19.76 3.64
C GLN A 102 -12.90 -18.73 4.17
N ALA A 103 -11.66 -18.76 3.68
CA ALA A 103 -10.64 -17.79 4.06
C ALA A 103 -11.04 -16.36 3.68
N THR A 104 -11.54 -16.14 2.46
CA THR A 104 -12.00 -14.82 1.99
C THR A 104 -13.20 -14.32 2.79
N GLN A 105 -14.19 -15.16 3.05
CA GLN A 105 -15.36 -14.78 3.86
C GLN A 105 -14.98 -14.45 5.31
N ALA A 106 -14.04 -15.21 5.89
CA ALA A 106 -13.53 -14.92 7.22
C ALA A 106 -12.75 -13.61 7.25
N LEU A 107 -11.94 -13.35 6.21
CA LEU A 107 -11.20 -12.10 6.05
C LEU A 107 -12.16 -10.88 6.01
N VAL A 108 -13.18 -10.91 5.18
CA VAL A 108 -14.17 -9.81 5.07
C VAL A 108 -14.82 -9.54 6.43
N LYS A 109 -15.23 -10.59 7.15
CA LYS A 109 -15.80 -10.44 8.49
C LYS A 109 -14.79 -9.89 9.50
N ALA A 110 -13.51 -10.29 9.39
CA ALA A 110 -12.46 -9.81 10.27
C ALA A 110 -12.13 -8.33 10.02
N LEU A 111 -12.06 -7.91 8.75
CA LEU A 111 -11.86 -6.51 8.36
C LEU A 111 -12.99 -5.61 8.88
N ALA A 112 -14.23 -6.07 8.75
CA ALA A 112 -15.39 -5.34 9.28
C ALA A 112 -15.33 -5.19 10.81
N ARG A 113 -14.95 -6.24 11.55
CA ARG A 113 -14.78 -6.20 13.01
C ARG A 113 -13.62 -5.32 13.46
N ALA A 114 -12.55 -5.29 12.66
CA ALA A 114 -11.38 -4.46 12.90
C ALA A 114 -11.57 -3.00 12.45
N GLU A 115 -12.72 -2.69 11.84
CA GLU A 115 -13.03 -1.38 11.26
C GLU A 115 -11.97 -0.90 10.26
N THR A 116 -11.34 -1.85 9.55
CA THR A 116 -10.29 -1.56 8.58
C THR A 116 -10.83 -0.72 7.43
N LYS A 117 -10.18 0.40 7.16
CA LYS A 117 -10.54 1.38 6.11
C LYS A 117 -9.55 1.40 4.96
N LEU A 118 -8.32 0.98 5.18
CA LEU A 118 -7.29 0.91 4.14
C LEU A 118 -6.49 -0.38 4.26
N ILE A 119 -6.37 -1.13 3.17
CA ILE A 119 -5.49 -2.29 3.07
C ILE A 119 -4.34 -1.92 2.14
N ILE A 120 -3.12 -1.92 2.63
CA ILE A 120 -1.91 -1.63 1.85
C ILE A 120 -1.20 -2.94 1.52
N PHE A 121 -1.16 -3.30 0.24
CA PHE A 121 -0.33 -4.39 -0.26
C PHE A 121 1.04 -3.86 -0.64
N ASP A 122 2.05 -4.17 0.16
CA ASP A 122 3.45 -3.88 -0.15
C ASP A 122 4.03 -4.97 -1.07
N GLU A 123 5.06 -4.63 -1.86
CA GLU A 123 5.71 -5.54 -2.82
C GLU A 123 4.72 -6.20 -3.80
N THR A 124 3.73 -5.44 -4.26
CA THR A 124 2.61 -5.94 -5.10
C THR A 124 3.08 -6.62 -6.39
N GLN A 125 4.28 -6.31 -6.92
CA GLN A 125 4.83 -7.00 -8.08
C GLN A 125 4.97 -8.52 -7.87
N HIS A 126 5.08 -9.00 -6.63
CA HIS A 126 5.11 -10.43 -6.36
C HIS A 126 3.85 -11.16 -6.82
N MET A 127 2.72 -10.46 -6.92
CA MET A 127 1.48 -11.00 -7.47
C MET A 127 1.58 -11.27 -8.99
N ILE A 128 2.65 -10.80 -9.65
CA ILE A 128 2.79 -10.81 -11.10
C ILE A 128 4.03 -11.55 -11.57
N GLU A 129 5.19 -11.33 -10.93
CA GLU A 129 6.53 -11.70 -11.43
C GLU A 129 6.73 -13.18 -11.71
N ARG A 130 6.11 -14.06 -10.94
CA ARG A 130 6.28 -15.51 -11.04
C ARG A 130 4.99 -16.24 -11.38
N SER A 131 4.02 -15.50 -11.84
CA SER A 131 2.67 -15.98 -12.05
C SER A 131 2.38 -16.06 -13.54
N GLY A 132 1.87 -17.18 -14.01
CA GLY A 132 1.25 -17.26 -15.34
C GLY A 132 0.04 -16.33 -15.42
N SER A 133 -0.46 -16.06 -16.64
CA SER A 133 -1.61 -15.17 -16.86
C SER A 133 -2.84 -15.51 -16.00
N THR A 134 -3.05 -16.78 -15.69
CA THR A 134 -4.13 -17.29 -14.84
C THR A 134 -3.99 -16.79 -13.39
N SER A 135 -2.78 -16.76 -12.84
CA SER A 135 -2.54 -16.35 -11.46
C SER A 135 -2.65 -14.84 -11.29
N VAL A 136 -2.21 -14.05 -12.27
CA VAL A 136 -2.38 -12.59 -12.29
C VAL A 136 -3.86 -12.22 -12.31
N ARG A 137 -4.65 -12.93 -13.13
CA ARG A 137 -6.11 -12.76 -13.17
C ARG A 137 -6.75 -13.12 -11.82
N ALA A 138 -6.35 -14.25 -11.22
CA ALA A 138 -6.86 -14.66 -9.92
C ALA A 138 -6.54 -13.66 -8.80
N ALA A 139 -5.35 -13.03 -8.83
CA ALA A 139 -5.02 -11.93 -7.91
C ALA A 139 -5.92 -10.73 -8.13
N GLY A 140 -6.14 -10.31 -9.38
CA GLY A 140 -7.06 -9.23 -9.72
C GLY A 140 -8.50 -9.51 -9.27
N ASP A 141 -8.98 -10.74 -9.48
CA ASP A 141 -10.32 -11.16 -9.05
C ASP A 141 -10.45 -11.19 -7.53
N PHE A 142 -9.41 -11.61 -6.82
CA PHE A 142 -9.38 -11.53 -5.35
C PHE A 142 -9.43 -10.08 -4.86
N LEU A 143 -8.59 -9.20 -5.40
CA LEU A 143 -8.58 -7.78 -5.02
C LEU A 143 -9.93 -7.11 -5.30
N LYS A 144 -10.55 -7.42 -6.45
CA LYS A 144 -11.90 -6.96 -6.76
C LYS A 144 -12.92 -7.44 -5.75
N THR A 145 -12.94 -8.75 -5.45
CA THR A 145 -13.87 -9.34 -4.48
C THR A 145 -13.68 -8.71 -3.11
N LEU A 146 -12.43 -8.56 -2.68
CA LEU A 146 -12.11 -7.92 -1.41
C LEU A 146 -12.61 -6.48 -1.35
N PHE A 147 -12.38 -5.69 -2.40
CA PHE A 147 -12.86 -4.32 -2.51
C PHE A 147 -14.38 -4.23 -2.42
N ASP A 148 -15.09 -5.07 -3.21
CA ASP A 148 -16.55 -5.05 -3.31
C ASP A 148 -17.22 -5.53 -2.01
N GLU A 149 -16.66 -6.55 -1.34
CA GLU A 149 -17.28 -7.13 -0.13
C GLU A 149 -16.86 -6.45 1.18
N ALA A 150 -15.61 -5.99 1.27
CA ALA A 150 -15.12 -5.32 2.49
C ALA A 150 -15.44 -3.83 2.54
N HIS A 151 -15.81 -3.22 1.41
CA HIS A 151 -16.04 -1.78 1.28
C HIS A 151 -14.88 -0.93 1.85
N THR A 152 -13.66 -1.35 1.56
CA THR A 152 -12.42 -0.80 2.10
C THR A 152 -11.53 -0.38 0.95
N SER A 153 -10.85 0.76 1.07
CA SER A 153 -9.86 1.18 0.08
C SER A 153 -8.68 0.23 0.05
N ILE A 154 -8.11 0.06 -1.15
CA ILE A 154 -6.94 -0.80 -1.38
C ILE A 154 -5.81 0.05 -1.95
N ALA A 155 -4.63 -0.02 -1.35
CA ALA A 155 -3.41 0.55 -1.86
C ALA A 155 -2.47 -0.56 -2.37
N LEU A 156 -2.02 -0.44 -3.61
CA LEU A 156 -1.07 -1.33 -4.25
C LEU A 156 0.28 -0.63 -4.37
N VAL A 157 1.27 -1.07 -3.60
CA VAL A 157 2.59 -0.44 -3.56
C VAL A 157 3.65 -1.42 -4.06
N GLY A 158 4.47 -0.99 -5.03
CA GLY A 158 5.48 -1.91 -5.58
C GLY A 158 6.24 -1.37 -6.79
N LEU A 159 6.77 -2.28 -7.59
CA LEU A 159 7.42 -1.95 -8.86
C LEU A 159 6.39 -1.56 -9.93
N PRO A 160 6.81 -0.85 -11.01
CA PRO A 160 5.90 -0.41 -12.07
C PRO A 160 5.10 -1.54 -12.73
N GLU A 161 5.62 -2.77 -12.69
CA GLU A 161 4.98 -3.97 -13.21
C GLU A 161 3.62 -4.25 -12.55
N LEU A 162 3.38 -3.75 -11.32
CA LEU A 162 2.09 -3.88 -10.64
C LEU A 162 0.91 -3.37 -11.48
N LEU A 163 1.16 -2.42 -12.39
CA LEU A 163 0.12 -1.84 -13.25
C LEU A 163 -0.50 -2.87 -14.21
N ARG A 164 0.20 -3.98 -14.49
CA ARG A 164 -0.34 -5.11 -15.28
C ARG A 164 -1.58 -5.76 -14.64
N LEU A 165 -1.80 -5.59 -13.33
CA LEU A 165 -3.05 -6.02 -12.69
C LEU A 165 -4.28 -5.33 -13.27
N PHE A 166 -4.13 -4.05 -13.63
CA PHE A 166 -5.20 -3.26 -14.24
C PHE A 166 -5.39 -3.57 -15.73
N ASP A 167 -4.36 -4.06 -16.42
CA ASP A 167 -4.45 -4.45 -17.82
C ASP A 167 -5.25 -5.75 -18.01
N VAL A 168 -5.13 -6.68 -17.05
CA VAL A 168 -5.81 -7.98 -17.11
C VAL A 168 -7.18 -7.98 -16.44
N ASN A 169 -7.53 -6.94 -15.69
CA ASN A 169 -8.81 -6.84 -14.98
C ASN A 169 -9.40 -5.43 -15.12
N GLU A 170 -10.27 -5.26 -16.12
CA GLU A 170 -10.94 -3.99 -16.40
C GLU A 170 -11.80 -3.50 -15.23
N GLN A 171 -12.43 -4.41 -14.49
CA GLN A 171 -13.27 -4.06 -13.35
C GLN A 171 -12.44 -3.50 -12.19
N LEU A 172 -11.22 -4.02 -12.00
CA LEU A 172 -10.26 -3.47 -11.04
C LEU A 172 -9.78 -2.08 -11.50
N ARG A 173 -9.46 -1.93 -12.79
CA ARG A 173 -9.03 -0.66 -13.38
C ARG A 173 -10.06 0.45 -13.21
N ASN A 174 -11.35 0.14 -13.38
CA ASN A 174 -12.43 1.12 -13.27
C ASN A 174 -12.64 1.65 -11.82
N ARG A 175 -12.09 0.96 -10.81
CA ARG A 175 -12.09 1.36 -9.39
C ARG A 175 -10.80 2.07 -8.98
N ALA A 176 -9.81 2.08 -9.87
CA ALA A 176 -8.49 2.62 -9.58
C ALA A 176 -8.39 4.10 -9.94
N ARG A 177 -7.64 4.83 -9.13
CA ARG A 177 -7.22 6.21 -9.43
C ARG A 177 -5.92 6.21 -10.24
N THR A 178 -5.58 7.37 -10.77
CA THR A 178 -4.30 7.56 -11.49
C THR A 178 -3.14 7.10 -10.61
N PRO A 179 -2.23 6.25 -11.12
CA PRO A 179 -1.09 5.78 -10.37
C PRO A 179 -0.14 6.91 -9.96
N VAL A 180 0.26 6.92 -8.70
CA VAL A 180 1.34 7.78 -8.22
C VAL A 180 2.68 7.17 -8.62
N ARG A 181 3.49 7.95 -9.34
CA ARG A 181 4.81 7.54 -9.83
C ARG A 181 5.89 8.00 -8.86
N TYR A 182 6.32 7.12 -7.98
CA TYR A 182 7.34 7.39 -6.99
C TYR A 182 8.74 7.02 -7.50
N TYR A 183 9.32 7.92 -8.29
CA TYR A 183 10.62 7.73 -8.96
C TYR A 183 11.70 8.57 -8.29
N PRO A 184 12.99 8.20 -8.41
CA PRO A 184 14.07 9.06 -7.96
C PRO A 184 14.08 10.38 -8.77
N TYR A 185 14.57 11.44 -8.15
CA TYR A 185 14.77 12.70 -8.83
C TYR A 185 15.87 12.58 -9.89
N SER A 186 15.67 13.23 -11.04
CA SER A 186 16.71 13.44 -12.03
C SER A 186 17.64 14.56 -11.56
N TYR A 187 18.91 14.49 -11.96
CA TYR A 187 19.89 15.57 -11.75
C TYR A 187 19.78 16.69 -12.78
N GLN A 188 18.68 16.80 -13.52
CA GLN A 188 18.45 17.81 -14.56
C GLN A 188 17.08 18.48 -14.40
N GLY A 189 17.00 19.73 -14.88
CA GLY A 189 15.74 20.46 -14.97
C GLY A 189 15.06 20.73 -13.63
N LYS A 190 13.74 20.66 -13.63
CA LYS A 190 12.91 20.92 -12.43
C LYS A 190 13.16 19.92 -11.31
N ASP A 191 13.40 18.65 -11.65
CA ASP A 191 13.71 17.58 -10.69
C ASP A 191 14.94 17.91 -9.86
N TYR A 192 15.98 18.49 -10.47
CA TYR A 192 17.19 18.88 -9.77
C TYR A 192 16.93 20.00 -8.74
N VAL A 193 16.04 20.94 -9.08
CA VAL A 193 15.65 22.00 -8.14
C VAL A 193 14.92 21.42 -6.93
N GLU A 194 13.98 20.52 -7.16
CA GLU A 194 13.25 19.84 -6.07
C GLU A 194 14.17 18.96 -5.21
N PHE A 195 15.09 18.23 -5.83
CA PHE A 195 16.09 17.47 -5.13
C PHE A 195 16.97 18.34 -4.21
N ARG A 196 17.43 19.49 -4.72
CA ARG A 196 18.21 20.45 -3.92
C ARG A 196 17.41 21.02 -2.75
N ARG A 197 16.12 21.30 -2.94
CA ARG A 197 15.23 21.75 -1.85
C ARG A 197 15.11 20.69 -0.76
N ALA A 198 14.91 19.44 -1.14
CA ALA A 198 14.85 18.30 -0.20
C ALA A 198 16.16 18.16 0.59
N LEU A 199 17.32 18.28 -0.08
CA LEU A 199 18.62 18.23 0.58
C LEU A 199 18.84 19.45 1.53
N ALA A 200 18.43 20.65 1.14
CA ALA A 200 18.54 21.82 1.98
C ALA A 200 17.71 21.67 3.26
N GLY A 201 16.50 21.12 3.16
CA GLY A 201 15.69 20.81 4.34
C GLY A 201 16.36 19.79 5.28
N ALA A 202 16.96 18.74 4.72
CA ALA A 202 17.73 17.77 5.50
C ALA A 202 18.95 18.41 6.16
N MET A 203 19.69 19.25 5.45
CA MET A 203 20.86 19.97 6.01
C MET A 203 20.45 20.90 7.15
N SER A 204 19.37 21.67 7.01
CA SER A 204 18.86 22.53 8.09
C SER A 204 18.60 21.72 9.34
N TYR A 205 17.93 20.57 9.21
CA TYR A 205 17.68 19.68 10.34
C TYR A 205 18.96 19.20 11.03
N PHE A 206 20.00 18.82 10.27
CA PHE A 206 21.28 18.41 10.86
C PHE A 206 21.99 19.56 11.57
N LEU A 207 21.94 20.78 11.03
CA LEU A 207 22.49 21.98 11.67
C LEU A 207 21.78 22.30 12.97
N ASP A 208 20.44 22.18 13.02
CA ASP A 208 19.64 22.39 14.23
C ASP A 208 19.93 21.35 15.32
N MET A 209 20.37 20.15 14.92
CA MET A 209 20.79 19.07 15.83
C MET A 209 22.25 19.19 16.28
N GLY A 210 22.99 20.21 15.81
CA GLY A 210 24.38 20.47 16.21
C GLY A 210 25.43 19.64 15.49
N TRP A 211 25.16 19.23 14.25
CA TRP A 211 26.09 18.50 13.38
C TRP A 211 26.72 19.46 12.36
#